data_90d680fd975a72362911d12d6d2074e0
#
_entry.id   90d680fd975a72362911d12d6d2074e0
#
_cell.length_a   1.000
_cell.length_b   1.000
_cell.length_c   1.000
_cell.angle_alpha   90.00
_cell.angle_beta   90.00
_cell.angle_gamma   90.00
#
_symmetry.space_group_name_H-M   'P 1'
#
loop_
_entity.id
_entity.type
_entity.pdbx_description
1 polymer ?
#
loop_
_entity_poly.entity_id
_entity_poly.type
_entity_poly.pdbx_seq_one_letter_code
_entity_poly.pdbx_strand_id
1 'polypeptide(L)'
;YDMAHDAPRPERSTGKLVKGSDMDLVVVVDDLFPKELMERMDEMIYREKQKVLITPHLREELDYVVKDLARVREQMGFDTFKRMVACKILQESTLLFGKQDLFETIKSMLLEQGITEKLMRMEEHAAIFRRDAETTLLREDPAKIKNEGLHLFYPTEESEEFE
;
A
#
# COMPACT_ATOMS: atom_id res chain seq x y z
N TYR A 1 -5.74 5.71 4.39
CA TYR A 1 -4.35 5.35 4.65
C TYR A 1 -3.51 6.60 4.58
N ASP A 2 -3.16 7.14 5.73
CA ASP A 2 -2.17 8.20 5.79
C ASP A 2 -0.83 7.53 6.02
N MET A 3 -0.22 7.16 4.95
CA MET A 3 1.19 6.84 4.95
C MET A 3 1.95 8.15 5.03
N ALA A 4 1.90 8.82 6.18
CA ALA A 4 2.72 10.00 6.43
C ALA A 4 4.19 9.57 6.53
N HIS A 5 4.76 9.14 5.40
CA HIS A 5 6.14 8.68 5.28
C HIS A 5 7.17 9.70 5.74
N ASP A 6 6.77 10.96 5.78
CA ASP A 6 7.63 12.06 6.22
C ASP A 6 7.59 12.31 7.73
N ALA A 7 6.61 11.76 8.45
CA ALA A 7 6.52 11.91 9.90
C ALA A 7 7.34 10.83 10.60
N PRO A 8 8.33 11.19 11.44
CA PRO A 8 9.09 10.21 12.21
C PRO A 8 8.18 9.43 13.17
N ARG A 9 8.24 8.11 13.15
CA ARG A 9 7.48 7.22 14.05
C ARG A 9 8.43 6.56 15.03
N PRO A 10 7.99 6.29 16.28
CA PRO A 10 8.80 5.51 17.21
C PRO A 10 8.81 4.04 16.77
N GLU A 11 9.97 3.51 16.48
CA GLU A 11 10.17 2.09 16.25
C GLU A 11 9.82 1.28 17.50
N ARG A 12 9.00 0.25 17.35
CA ARG A 12 8.50 -0.55 18.50
C ARG A 12 9.62 -1.23 19.30
N SER A 13 10.68 -1.65 18.64
CA SER A 13 11.79 -2.38 19.24
C SER A 13 12.77 -1.50 20.01
N THR A 14 13.02 -0.29 19.53
CA THR A 14 14.07 0.59 20.08
C THR A 14 13.55 1.89 20.68
N GLY A 15 12.32 2.27 20.38
CA GLY A 15 11.73 3.57 20.75
C GLY A 15 12.34 4.76 20.02
N LYS A 16 13.27 4.53 19.09
CA LYS A 16 13.87 5.60 18.29
C LYS A 16 12.89 6.08 17.23
N LEU A 17 12.90 7.38 16.99
CA LEU A 17 12.14 7.95 15.86
C LEU A 17 12.82 7.54 14.54
N VAL A 18 12.11 6.77 13.73
CA VAL A 18 12.51 6.41 12.37
C VAL A 18 11.52 7.02 11.38
N LYS A 19 12.02 7.43 10.22
CA LYS A 19 11.12 7.75 9.10
C LYS A 19 10.64 6.44 8.53
N GLY A 20 9.33 6.36 8.22
CA GLY A 20 8.71 5.16 7.67
C GLY A 20 9.48 4.67 6.45
N SER A 21 9.76 3.38 6.43
CA SER A 21 10.67 2.75 5.49
C SER A 21 10.08 1.50 4.85
N ASP A 22 8.78 1.31 4.98
CA ASP A 22 8.11 0.19 4.33
C ASP A 22 8.17 0.41 2.82
N MET A 23 8.81 -0.50 2.13
CA MET A 23 8.98 -0.43 0.68
C MET A 23 8.02 -1.41 0.01
N ASP A 24 7.02 -0.87 -0.67
CA ASP A 24 6.06 -1.65 -1.46
C ASP A 24 6.57 -1.84 -2.89
N LEU A 25 6.81 -3.07 -3.28
CA LEU A 25 7.28 -3.44 -4.61
C LEU A 25 6.21 -4.20 -5.38
N VAL A 26 5.79 -3.68 -6.52
CA VAL A 26 4.89 -4.38 -7.43
C VAL A 26 5.63 -4.76 -8.70
N VAL A 27 5.71 -6.06 -8.96
CA VAL A 27 6.28 -6.59 -10.21
C VAL A 27 5.13 -7.01 -11.11
N VAL A 28 5.01 -6.34 -12.26
CA VAL A 28 3.98 -6.66 -13.25
C VAL A 28 4.63 -7.20 -14.52
N VAL A 29 4.15 -8.36 -14.96
CA VAL A 29 4.55 -8.98 -16.22
C VAL A 29 3.40 -8.97 -17.22
N ASP A 30 3.69 -9.12 -18.49
CA ASP A 30 2.66 -9.26 -19.51
C ASP A 30 1.97 -10.65 -19.45
N ASP A 31 0.80 -10.78 -20.06
CA ASP A 31 -0.03 -11.98 -20.01
C ASP A 31 0.63 -13.20 -20.69
N LEU A 32 1.66 -13.00 -21.50
CA LEU A 32 2.40 -14.07 -22.18
C LEU A 32 3.64 -14.50 -21.40
N PHE A 33 3.92 -13.87 -20.27
CA PHE A 33 5.09 -14.19 -19.47
C PHE A 33 4.96 -15.61 -18.87
N PRO A 34 5.98 -16.50 -19.01
CA PRO A 34 5.90 -17.86 -18.54
C PRO A 34 5.69 -17.94 -17.03
N LYS A 35 4.68 -18.69 -16.58
CA LYS A 35 4.36 -18.84 -15.15
C LYS A 35 5.53 -19.36 -14.32
N GLU A 36 6.27 -20.32 -14.85
CA GLU A 36 7.47 -20.90 -14.18
C GLU A 36 8.55 -19.83 -13.93
N LEU A 37 8.70 -18.85 -14.84
CA LEU A 37 9.63 -17.74 -14.62
C LEU A 37 9.08 -16.74 -13.62
N MET A 38 7.76 -16.57 -13.57
CA MET A 38 7.11 -15.72 -12.58
C MET A 38 7.29 -16.27 -11.16
N GLU A 39 7.09 -17.58 -10.97
CA GLU A 39 7.34 -18.29 -9.71
C GLU A 39 8.80 -18.19 -9.27
N ARG A 40 9.74 -18.39 -10.20
CA ARG A 40 11.17 -18.22 -9.90
C ARG A 40 11.55 -16.81 -9.52
N MET A 41 10.92 -15.82 -10.14
CA MET A 41 11.13 -14.40 -9.81
C MET A 41 10.60 -14.09 -8.42
N ASP A 42 9.41 -14.61 -8.08
CA ASP A 42 8.83 -14.51 -6.74
C ASP A 42 9.77 -15.10 -5.67
N GLU A 43 10.26 -16.31 -5.87
CA GLU A 43 11.24 -16.95 -4.98
C GLU A 43 12.53 -16.12 -4.83
N MET A 44 13.02 -15.53 -5.91
CA MET A 44 14.22 -14.69 -5.86
C MET A 44 13.99 -13.43 -5.04
N ILE A 45 12.88 -12.73 -5.25
CA ILE A 45 12.52 -11.52 -4.51
C ILE A 45 12.33 -11.87 -3.02
N TYR A 46 11.65 -12.97 -2.73
CA TYR A 46 11.46 -13.43 -1.34
C TYR A 46 12.80 -13.64 -0.62
N ARG A 47 13.77 -14.27 -1.29
CA ARG A 47 15.11 -14.48 -0.71
C ARG A 47 15.84 -13.17 -0.46
N GLU A 48 15.74 -12.21 -1.38
CA GLU A 48 16.37 -10.89 -1.20
C GLU A 48 15.65 -10.08 -0.11
N LYS A 49 14.31 -10.12 -0.03
CA LYS A 49 13.52 -9.57 1.08
C LYS A 49 14.07 -10.05 2.43
N GLN A 50 14.28 -11.36 2.59
CA GLN A 50 14.82 -11.92 3.84
C GLN A 50 16.22 -11.39 4.15
N LYS A 51 17.10 -11.27 3.13
CA LYS A 51 18.44 -10.70 3.33
C LYS A 51 18.41 -9.25 3.77
N VAL A 52 17.55 -8.43 3.15
CA VAL A 52 17.39 -7.02 3.49
C VAL A 52 16.93 -6.87 4.95
N LEU A 53 15.96 -7.68 5.36
CA LEU A 53 15.39 -7.65 6.71
C LEU A 53 16.43 -8.00 7.80
N ILE A 54 17.26 -9.02 7.57
CA ILE A 54 18.26 -9.49 8.56
C ILE A 54 19.58 -8.76 8.49
N THR A 55 19.84 -7.95 7.46
CA THR A 55 21.10 -7.23 7.29
C THR A 55 21.13 -6.01 8.21
N PRO A 56 22.07 -5.93 9.20
CA PRO A 56 22.00 -4.96 10.29
C PRO A 56 21.94 -3.48 9.90
N HIS A 57 22.51 -3.12 8.76
CA HIS A 57 22.55 -1.73 8.27
C HIS A 57 21.43 -1.39 7.28
N LEU A 58 20.68 -2.38 6.83
CA LEU A 58 19.50 -2.19 6.00
C LEU A 58 18.25 -2.21 6.87
N ARG A 59 17.89 -3.38 7.42
CA ARG A 59 16.70 -3.58 8.29
C ARG A 59 15.42 -2.97 7.74
N GLU A 60 15.31 -2.99 6.41
CA GLU A 60 14.14 -2.47 5.73
C GLU A 60 13.10 -3.58 5.57
N GLU A 61 11.86 -3.26 5.81
CA GLU A 61 10.74 -4.13 5.48
C GLU A 61 10.35 -3.90 4.03
N LEU A 62 10.38 -4.97 3.25
CA LEU A 62 9.99 -4.95 1.84
C LEU A 62 8.74 -5.80 1.67
N ASP A 63 7.64 -5.18 1.33
CA ASP A 63 6.45 -5.89 0.89
C ASP A 63 6.39 -5.93 -0.62
N TYR A 64 6.01 -7.07 -1.16
CA TYR A 64 6.02 -7.22 -2.61
C TYR A 64 4.92 -8.14 -3.12
N VAL A 65 4.56 -7.95 -4.37
CA VAL A 65 3.67 -8.83 -5.10
C VAL A 65 4.14 -8.98 -6.54
N VAL A 66 4.10 -10.22 -7.05
CA VAL A 66 4.34 -10.53 -8.47
C VAL A 66 3.02 -10.91 -9.11
N LYS A 67 2.64 -10.22 -10.20
CA LYS A 67 1.37 -10.45 -10.88
C LYS A 67 1.47 -10.19 -12.38
N ASP A 68 0.58 -10.82 -13.14
CA ASP A 68 0.43 -10.56 -14.56
C ASP A 68 -0.54 -9.38 -14.83
N LEU A 69 -0.59 -8.92 -16.06
CA LEU A 69 -1.48 -7.85 -16.47
C LEU A 69 -2.95 -8.27 -16.40
N ALA A 70 -3.28 -9.56 -16.54
CA ALA A 70 -4.63 -10.09 -16.36
C ALA A 70 -5.11 -9.86 -14.93
N ARG A 71 -4.27 -10.14 -13.93
CA ARG A 71 -4.57 -9.87 -12.51
C ARG A 71 -4.73 -8.37 -12.24
N VAL A 72 -3.92 -7.53 -12.86
CA VAL A 72 -4.08 -6.07 -12.77
C VAL A 72 -5.45 -5.63 -13.27
N ARG A 73 -5.89 -6.13 -14.44
CA ARG A 73 -7.23 -5.83 -14.98
C ARG A 73 -8.36 -6.31 -14.05
N GLU A 74 -8.21 -7.48 -13.46
CA GLU A 74 -9.18 -7.99 -12.49
C GLU A 74 -9.29 -7.08 -11.26
N GLN A 75 -8.15 -6.62 -10.72
CA GLN A 75 -8.11 -5.71 -9.59
C GLN A 75 -8.75 -4.35 -9.90
N MET A 76 -8.74 -3.91 -11.15
CA MET A 76 -9.41 -2.70 -11.61
C MET A 76 -10.96 -2.78 -11.56
N GLY A 77 -11.54 -3.93 -11.22
CA GLY A 77 -12.95 -4.03 -10.82
C GLY A 77 -13.30 -3.14 -9.64
N PHE A 78 -12.32 -2.80 -8.78
CA PHE A 78 -12.43 -1.78 -7.72
C PHE A 78 -13.62 -1.97 -6.78
N ASP A 79 -14.03 -3.22 -6.55
CA ASP A 79 -15.25 -3.61 -5.85
C ASP A 79 -15.00 -4.19 -4.45
N THR A 80 -13.75 -4.45 -4.10
CA THR A 80 -13.33 -4.92 -2.78
C THR A 80 -12.21 -4.03 -2.23
N PHE A 81 -12.06 -3.99 -0.91
CA PHE A 81 -11.01 -3.23 -0.26
C PHE A 81 -9.62 -3.61 -0.79
N LYS A 82 -9.32 -4.91 -0.88
CA LYS A 82 -8.05 -5.42 -1.44
C LYS A 82 -7.79 -4.92 -2.87
N ARG A 83 -8.81 -4.91 -3.72
CA ARG A 83 -8.69 -4.38 -5.09
C ARG A 83 -8.49 -2.86 -5.11
N MET A 84 -9.13 -2.14 -4.20
CA MET A 84 -8.93 -0.69 -4.05
C MET A 84 -7.49 -0.38 -3.61
N VAL A 85 -6.95 -1.11 -2.62
CA VAL A 85 -5.56 -0.98 -2.19
C VAL A 85 -4.59 -1.30 -3.33
N ALA A 86 -4.81 -2.40 -4.05
CA ALA A 86 -3.98 -2.77 -5.19
C ALA A 86 -3.96 -1.68 -6.29
N CYS A 87 -5.12 -1.06 -6.57
CA CYS A 87 -5.22 0.05 -7.52
C CYS A 87 -4.53 1.31 -6.99
N LYS A 88 -4.63 1.61 -5.68
CA LYS A 88 -3.94 2.74 -5.08
C LYS A 88 -2.42 2.61 -5.17
N ILE A 89 -1.88 1.44 -4.84
CA ILE A 89 -0.44 1.16 -4.98
C ILE A 89 0.00 1.37 -6.44
N LEU A 90 -0.74 0.84 -7.41
CA LEU A 90 -0.42 1.03 -8.83
C LEU A 90 -0.54 2.50 -9.27
N GLN A 91 -1.51 3.25 -8.74
CA GLN A 91 -1.71 4.66 -9.07
C GLN A 91 -0.57 5.53 -8.53
N GLU A 92 -0.08 5.26 -7.32
CA GLU A 92 1.01 6.01 -6.69
C GLU A 92 2.42 5.53 -7.08
N SER A 93 2.53 4.33 -7.67
CA SER A 93 3.81 3.74 -8.05
C SER A 93 4.60 4.57 -9.03
N THR A 94 5.91 4.46 -8.93
CA THR A 94 6.90 4.95 -9.90
C THR A 94 7.59 3.77 -10.58
N LEU A 95 7.96 3.92 -11.85
CA LEU A 95 8.71 2.88 -12.55
C LEU A 95 10.16 2.85 -12.06
N LEU A 96 10.53 1.76 -11.41
CA LEU A 96 11.91 1.53 -10.99
C LEU A 96 12.75 0.87 -12.09
N PHE A 97 12.17 -0.14 -12.76
CA PHE A 97 12.83 -0.91 -13.80
C PHE A 97 11.79 -1.59 -14.70
N GLY A 98 12.12 -1.76 -15.97
CA GLY A 98 11.32 -2.52 -16.92
C GLY A 98 10.83 -1.71 -18.13
N LYS A 99 9.72 -2.18 -18.72
CA LYS A 99 9.16 -1.59 -19.94
C LYS A 99 8.29 -0.38 -19.61
N GLN A 100 8.67 0.79 -20.10
CA GLN A 100 7.89 2.03 -19.97
C GLN A 100 6.48 1.86 -20.53
N ASP A 101 6.33 1.23 -21.68
CA ASP A 101 5.03 1.04 -22.34
C ASP A 101 4.05 0.26 -21.46
N LEU A 102 4.52 -0.77 -20.74
CA LEU A 102 3.68 -1.54 -19.82
C LEU A 102 3.23 -0.70 -18.63
N PHE A 103 4.14 0.08 -18.08
CA PHE A 103 3.83 1.00 -16.99
C PHE A 103 2.79 2.05 -17.40
N GLU A 104 2.99 2.69 -18.55
CA GLU A 104 2.05 3.68 -19.10
C GLU A 104 0.69 3.07 -19.42
N THR A 105 0.67 1.83 -19.94
CA THR A 105 -0.57 1.09 -20.16
C THR A 105 -1.36 0.93 -18.87
N ILE A 106 -0.72 0.54 -17.78
CA ILE A 106 -1.38 0.38 -16.47
C ILE A 106 -1.94 1.72 -15.99
N LYS A 107 -1.15 2.79 -16.07
CA LYS A 107 -1.60 4.14 -15.68
C LYS A 107 -2.79 4.62 -16.53
N SER A 108 -2.75 4.39 -17.83
CA SER A 108 -3.86 4.74 -18.74
C SER A 108 -5.13 3.96 -18.41
N MET A 109 -5.02 2.66 -18.12
CA MET A 109 -6.17 1.84 -17.72
C MET A 109 -6.83 2.34 -16.43
N LEU A 110 -6.04 2.74 -15.41
CA LEU A 110 -6.57 3.31 -14.18
C LEU A 110 -7.33 4.61 -14.43
N LEU A 111 -6.80 5.46 -15.31
CA LEU A 111 -7.43 6.71 -15.69
C LEU A 111 -8.73 6.49 -16.48
N GLU A 112 -8.69 5.65 -17.51
CA GLU A 112 -9.85 5.35 -18.38
C GLU A 112 -11.03 4.74 -17.62
N GLN A 113 -10.76 3.95 -16.58
CA GLN A 113 -11.79 3.38 -15.70
C GLN A 113 -12.25 4.34 -14.59
N GLY A 114 -11.73 5.56 -14.55
CA GLY A 114 -12.06 6.57 -13.54
C GLY A 114 -11.60 6.19 -12.13
N ILE A 115 -10.68 5.24 -11.99
CA ILE A 115 -10.17 4.78 -10.68
C ILE A 115 -9.34 5.88 -10.04
N THR A 116 -8.51 6.56 -10.79
CA THR A 116 -7.70 7.69 -10.31
C THR A 116 -8.57 8.75 -9.62
N GLU A 117 -9.68 9.14 -10.25
CA GLU A 117 -10.61 10.12 -9.66
C GLU A 117 -11.30 9.58 -8.40
N LYS A 118 -11.69 8.30 -8.40
CA LYS A 118 -12.30 7.67 -7.22
C LYS A 118 -11.34 7.67 -6.05
N LEU A 119 -10.08 7.29 -6.27
CA LEU A 119 -9.04 7.28 -5.25
C LEU A 119 -8.79 8.69 -4.69
N MET A 120 -8.69 9.70 -5.54
CA MET A 120 -8.54 11.09 -5.10
C MET A 120 -9.70 11.54 -4.20
N ARG A 121 -10.94 11.24 -4.57
CA ARG A 121 -12.12 11.56 -3.74
C ARG A 121 -12.10 10.81 -2.41
N MET A 122 -11.71 9.53 -2.41
CA MET A 122 -11.58 8.75 -1.17
C MET A 122 -10.52 9.35 -0.24
N GLU A 123 -9.41 9.81 -0.80
CA GLU A 123 -8.34 10.47 -0.03
C GLU A 123 -8.79 11.81 0.56
N GLU A 124 -9.51 12.63 -0.21
CA GLU A 124 -10.13 13.87 0.30
C GLU A 124 -11.08 13.58 1.47
N HIS A 125 -11.95 12.57 1.34
CA HIS A 125 -12.86 12.16 2.41
C HIS A 125 -12.10 11.65 3.64
N ALA A 126 -11.07 10.84 3.44
CA ALA A 126 -10.23 10.33 4.53
C ALA A 126 -9.50 11.49 5.26
N ALA A 127 -9.04 12.50 4.53
CA ALA A 127 -8.41 13.69 5.12
C ALA A 127 -9.39 14.50 5.98
N ILE A 128 -10.65 14.64 5.54
CA ILE A 128 -11.71 15.29 6.32
C ILE A 128 -11.99 14.47 7.58
N PHE A 129 -12.21 13.16 7.43
CA PHE A 129 -12.48 12.24 8.54
C PHE A 129 -11.36 12.27 9.60
N ARG A 130 -10.09 12.22 9.18
CA ARG A 130 -8.94 12.33 10.11
C ARG A 130 -8.95 13.63 10.89
N ARG A 131 -9.22 14.75 10.23
CA ARG A 131 -9.30 16.09 10.88
C ARG A 131 -10.43 16.16 11.90
N ASP A 132 -11.58 15.57 11.57
CA ASP A 132 -12.71 15.51 12.49
C ASP A 132 -12.42 14.59 13.67
N ALA A 133 -11.79 13.44 13.43
CA ALA A 133 -11.34 12.52 14.47
C ALA A 133 -10.31 13.18 15.40
N GLU A 134 -9.30 13.88 14.87
CA GLU A 134 -8.34 14.64 15.64
C GLU A 134 -9.02 15.71 16.50
N THR A 135 -9.97 16.45 15.93
CA THR A 135 -10.73 17.48 16.66
C THR A 135 -11.54 16.87 17.80
N THR A 136 -12.16 15.71 17.57
CA THR A 136 -12.91 14.97 18.58
C THR A 136 -12.00 14.51 19.71
N LEU A 137 -10.85 13.93 19.37
CA LEU A 137 -9.85 13.45 20.33
C LEU A 137 -9.28 14.55 21.22
N LEU A 138 -9.11 15.75 20.69
CA LEU A 138 -8.60 16.90 21.44
C LEU A 138 -9.65 17.53 22.37
N ARG A 139 -10.94 17.28 22.17
CA ARG A 139 -12.04 17.90 22.89
C ARG A 139 -12.75 16.98 23.85
N GLU A 140 -12.77 15.68 23.60
CA GLU A 140 -13.52 14.70 24.38
C GLU A 140 -12.74 14.21 25.60
N ASP A 141 -13.49 13.77 26.61
CA ASP A 141 -12.93 13.12 27.81
C ASP A 141 -12.22 11.81 27.41
N PRO A 142 -10.94 11.60 27.80
CA PRO A 142 -10.20 10.37 27.52
C PRO A 142 -10.93 9.08 27.92
N ALA A 143 -11.78 9.11 28.97
CA ALA A 143 -12.57 7.98 29.41
C ALA A 143 -13.67 7.60 28.40
N LYS A 144 -14.27 8.57 27.73
CA LYS A 144 -15.26 8.34 26.67
C LYS A 144 -14.60 7.81 25.40
N ILE A 145 -13.46 8.40 25.01
CA ILE A 145 -12.71 7.98 23.83
C ILE A 145 -12.32 6.51 23.91
N LYS A 146 -11.88 6.06 25.10
CA LYS A 146 -11.46 4.66 25.32
C LYS A 146 -12.56 3.64 25.04
N ASN A 147 -13.82 4.00 25.23
CA ASN A 147 -14.94 3.06 25.08
C ASN A 147 -15.68 3.20 23.73
N GLU A 148 -15.72 4.40 23.18
CA GLU A 148 -16.56 4.72 22.00
C GLU A 148 -15.75 5.10 20.75
N GLY A 149 -14.49 5.45 20.90
CA GLY A 149 -13.65 6.02 19.84
C GLY A 149 -12.62 5.08 19.21
N LEU A 150 -12.58 3.80 19.61
CA LEU A 150 -11.58 2.85 19.08
C LEU A 150 -11.66 2.69 17.55
N HIS A 151 -12.86 2.75 16.98
CA HIS A 151 -13.07 2.69 15.52
C HIS A 151 -12.42 3.85 14.74
N LEU A 152 -12.08 4.96 15.42
CA LEU A 152 -11.37 6.08 14.80
C LEU A 152 -9.88 5.76 14.53
N PHE A 153 -9.33 4.73 15.20
CA PHE A 153 -7.91 4.38 15.14
C PHE A 153 -7.64 3.05 14.45
N TYR A 154 -8.64 2.16 14.44
CA TYR A 154 -8.50 0.79 13.96
C TYR A 154 -9.61 0.47 12.97
N PRO A 155 -9.46 0.81 11.70
CA PRO A 155 -10.35 0.24 10.68
C PRO A 155 -10.22 -1.28 10.72
N THR A 156 -11.34 -1.97 10.75
CA THR A 156 -11.45 -3.43 10.91
C THR A 156 -10.80 -4.22 9.76
N GLU A 157 -10.38 -3.55 8.70
CA GLU A 157 -9.90 -4.13 7.46
C GLU A 157 -8.37 -4.08 7.28
N GLU A 158 -7.61 -3.51 8.23
CA GLU A 158 -6.14 -3.39 8.17
C GLU A 158 -5.40 -4.74 8.14
N SER A 159 -6.03 -5.83 8.54
CA SER A 159 -5.40 -7.16 8.55
C SER A 159 -5.43 -7.90 7.20
N GLU A 160 -6.04 -7.31 6.18
CA GLU A 160 -6.30 -7.97 4.89
C GLU A 160 -5.54 -7.34 3.71
N GLU A 161 -4.44 -6.62 3.97
CA GLU A 161 -3.85 -5.67 3.02
C GLU A 161 -3.16 -6.26 1.80
N PHE A 162 -2.66 -7.48 1.86
CA PHE A 162 -1.88 -8.03 0.75
C PHE A 162 -2.42 -9.35 0.20
N GLU A 163 -2.90 -9.30 -1.02
CA GLU A 163 -3.04 -10.44 -1.95
C GLU A 163 -2.52 -10.06 -3.33
#